data_2f15c33b4bb829558a9a739e38edd5b1
#
_entry.id   2f15c33b4bb829558a9a739e38edd5b1
#
_cell.length_a   1.000
_cell.length_b   1.000
_cell.length_c   1.000
_cell.angle_alpha   90.00
_cell.angle_beta   90.00
_cell.angle_gamma   90.00
#
_symmetry.space_group_name_H-M   'P 1'
#
loop_
_entity.id
_entity.type
_entity.pdbx_description
1 polymer ?
#
loop_
_entity_poly.entity_id
_entity_poly.type
_entity_poly.pdbx_seq_one_letter_code
_entity_poly.pdbx_strand_id
1 'polypeptide(L)'
;RQHDESGILWNATRLRHWITTDGYTGLPQVRIQGFPDIRRVPGDELIEALEEAYSRCGLDQTIVVTRSNKRANIYNNGIRGRILGREEELTGGDQLLVAKNNYFWTAGQKDCPFDFLANGDVAVVRKVRRTREMYGFRFADVWLRFPDYDDVELEATVLLDTLQSEAPALTKNQ
;
A
#
# COMPACT_ATOMS: atom_id res chain seq x y z
N ARG A 1 -13.83 -12.48 -26.78
CA ARG A 1 -12.88 -13.63 -26.68
C ARG A 1 -11.84 -13.52 -25.54
N GLN A 2 -11.55 -12.33 -25.00
CA GLN A 2 -10.68 -12.17 -23.81
C GLN A 2 -11.38 -12.54 -22.49
N HIS A 3 -12.70 -12.57 -22.44
CA HIS A 3 -13.48 -12.84 -21.23
C HIS A 3 -13.40 -14.30 -20.73
N ASP A 4 -13.16 -15.24 -21.62
CA ASP A 4 -13.22 -16.67 -21.26
C ASP A 4 -11.89 -17.21 -20.70
N GLU A 5 -10.80 -16.43 -20.81
CA GLU A 5 -9.45 -16.84 -20.40
C GLU A 5 -8.97 -16.20 -19.07
N SER A 6 -9.71 -15.19 -18.54
CA SER A 6 -9.34 -14.53 -17.29
C SER A 6 -10.02 -15.15 -16.07
N GLY A 7 -9.24 -15.79 -15.23
CA GLY A 7 -9.68 -16.32 -13.95
C GLY A 7 -10.04 -15.24 -12.96
N ILE A 8 -9.38 -14.08 -13.00
CA ILE A 8 -9.71 -12.92 -12.17
C ILE A 8 -11.13 -12.46 -12.49
N LEU A 9 -11.43 -12.22 -13.76
CA LEU A 9 -12.74 -11.75 -14.20
C LEU A 9 -13.83 -12.78 -13.96
N TRP A 10 -13.55 -14.06 -14.23
CA TRP A 10 -14.50 -15.15 -13.99
C TRP A 10 -14.89 -15.23 -12.51
N ASN A 11 -13.90 -15.23 -11.59
CA ASN A 11 -14.15 -15.27 -10.16
C ASN A 11 -14.84 -14.00 -9.66
N ALA A 12 -14.45 -12.82 -10.12
CA ALA A 12 -15.09 -11.55 -9.74
C ALA A 12 -16.57 -11.52 -10.15
N THR A 13 -16.90 -11.99 -11.37
CA THR A 13 -18.28 -12.07 -11.85
C THR A 13 -19.10 -13.06 -11.02
N ARG A 14 -18.53 -14.22 -10.72
CA ARG A 14 -19.18 -15.22 -9.88
C ARG A 14 -19.42 -14.72 -8.45
N LEU A 15 -18.43 -14.05 -7.85
CA LEU A 15 -18.56 -13.44 -6.52
C LEU A 15 -19.64 -12.35 -6.52
N ARG A 16 -19.71 -11.51 -7.53
CA ARG A 16 -20.74 -10.47 -7.68
C ARG A 16 -22.13 -11.09 -7.74
N HIS A 17 -22.31 -12.09 -8.58
CA HIS A 17 -23.59 -12.82 -8.67
C HIS A 17 -23.97 -13.46 -7.33
N TRP A 18 -23.01 -14.04 -6.65
CA TRP A 18 -23.20 -14.68 -5.35
C TRP A 18 -23.62 -13.69 -4.25
N ILE A 19 -23.02 -12.49 -4.20
CA ILE A 19 -23.38 -11.41 -3.27
C ILE A 19 -24.81 -10.89 -3.53
N THR A 20 -25.24 -10.87 -4.80
CA THR A 20 -26.57 -10.35 -5.20
C THR A 20 -27.68 -11.40 -5.09
N THR A 21 -27.36 -12.66 -4.83
CA THR A 21 -28.35 -13.72 -4.69
C THR A 21 -28.82 -13.83 -3.24
N ASP A 22 -30.09 -13.51 -2.99
CA ASP A 22 -30.70 -13.61 -1.66
C ASP A 22 -30.65 -15.05 -1.10
N GLY A 23 -30.26 -15.15 0.19
CA GLY A 23 -30.30 -16.43 0.92
C GLY A 23 -29.04 -17.31 0.79
N TYR A 24 -27.97 -16.83 0.13
CA TYR A 24 -26.73 -17.60 0.08
C TYR A 24 -25.93 -17.49 1.39
N THR A 25 -25.68 -18.63 2.04
CA THR A 25 -24.99 -18.72 3.34
C THR A 25 -23.76 -19.61 3.27
N GLY A 26 -22.82 -19.34 2.43
CA GLY A 26 -21.60 -20.15 2.31
C GLY A 26 -20.34 -19.31 2.17
N LEU A 27 -19.17 -19.96 2.18
CA LEU A 27 -17.92 -19.30 1.82
C LEU A 27 -17.75 -19.33 0.29
N PRO A 28 -17.32 -18.22 -0.32
CA PRO A 28 -17.07 -18.18 -1.75
C PRO A 28 -15.95 -19.15 -2.12
N GLN A 29 -16.17 -19.92 -3.18
CA GLN A 29 -15.15 -20.78 -3.75
C GLN A 29 -14.50 -20.10 -4.95
N VAL A 30 -13.19 -19.90 -4.88
CA VAL A 30 -12.39 -19.36 -5.96
C VAL A 30 -11.86 -20.52 -6.83
N ARG A 31 -12.13 -20.46 -8.12
CA ARG A 31 -11.57 -21.39 -9.10
C ARG A 31 -10.22 -20.88 -9.59
N ILE A 32 -9.18 -21.68 -9.40
CA ILE A 32 -7.81 -21.34 -9.79
C ILE A 32 -7.39 -22.12 -11.03
N GLN A 33 -7.79 -23.40 -11.11
CA GLN A 33 -7.39 -24.27 -12.19
C GLN A 33 -7.97 -23.86 -13.55
N GLY A 34 -7.12 -23.91 -14.56
CA GLY A 34 -7.46 -23.61 -15.96
C GLY A 34 -7.33 -22.14 -16.33
N PHE A 35 -6.78 -21.29 -15.48
CA PHE A 35 -6.56 -19.89 -15.75
C PHE A 35 -5.08 -19.51 -15.63
N PRO A 36 -4.51 -18.78 -16.60
CA PRO A 36 -3.10 -18.40 -16.58
C PRO A 36 -2.80 -17.19 -15.67
N ASP A 37 -3.83 -16.41 -15.33
CA ASP A 37 -3.74 -15.16 -14.57
C ASP A 37 -3.97 -15.33 -13.07
N ILE A 38 -4.25 -16.55 -12.61
CA ILE A 38 -4.40 -16.89 -11.18
C ILE A 38 -3.55 -18.11 -10.85
N ARG A 39 -2.72 -17.99 -9.85
CA ARG A 39 -1.98 -19.13 -9.28
C ARG A 39 -2.09 -19.17 -7.75
N ARG A 40 -2.02 -20.34 -7.18
CA ARG A 40 -1.85 -20.53 -5.74
C ARG A 40 -0.35 -20.64 -5.46
N VAL A 41 0.12 -19.87 -4.48
CA VAL A 41 1.51 -19.90 -4.01
C VAL A 41 1.52 -20.50 -2.61
N PRO A 42 2.26 -21.61 -2.37
CA PRO A 42 2.51 -22.12 -1.02
C PRO A 42 3.24 -21.12 -0.15
N GLY A 43 3.10 -21.22 1.16
CA GLY A 43 3.69 -20.25 2.09
C GLY A 43 5.22 -20.24 2.10
N ASP A 44 5.85 -21.36 1.84
CA ASP A 44 7.29 -21.55 1.72
C ASP A 44 7.87 -20.96 0.42
N GLU A 45 7.08 -20.86 -0.65
CA GLU A 45 7.47 -20.26 -1.93
C GLU A 45 7.09 -18.76 -2.03
N LEU A 46 6.44 -18.20 -1.01
CA LEU A 46 5.84 -16.86 -1.08
C LEU A 46 6.88 -15.76 -1.31
N ILE A 47 8.03 -15.84 -0.67
CA ILE A 47 9.09 -14.82 -0.80
C ILE A 47 9.63 -14.80 -2.22
N GLU A 48 9.94 -15.97 -2.79
CA GLU A 48 10.41 -16.08 -4.17
C GLU A 48 9.38 -15.57 -5.18
N ALA A 49 8.11 -15.89 -4.95
CA ALA A 49 7.02 -15.39 -5.80
C ALA A 49 6.85 -13.87 -5.72
N LEU A 50 7.07 -13.26 -4.54
CA LEU A 50 7.07 -11.81 -4.38
C LEU A 50 8.28 -11.17 -5.05
N GLU A 51 9.48 -11.74 -4.89
CA GLU A 51 10.70 -11.27 -5.57
C GLU A 51 10.52 -11.29 -7.10
N GLU A 52 9.97 -12.39 -7.65
CA GLU A 52 9.63 -12.48 -9.07
C GLU A 52 8.64 -11.39 -9.50
N ALA A 53 7.58 -11.17 -8.72
CA ALA A 53 6.56 -10.17 -9.03
C ALA A 53 7.13 -8.75 -9.02
N TYR A 54 7.88 -8.38 -7.97
CA TYR A 54 8.51 -7.05 -7.87
C TYR A 54 9.60 -6.83 -8.92
N SER A 55 10.37 -7.86 -9.25
CA SER A 55 11.40 -7.79 -10.30
C SER A 55 10.80 -7.62 -11.69
N ARG A 56 9.70 -8.32 -11.97
CA ARG A 56 9.06 -8.32 -13.30
C ARG A 56 8.15 -7.13 -13.54
N CYS A 57 7.35 -6.76 -12.53
CA CYS A 57 6.29 -5.77 -12.69
C CYS A 57 6.65 -4.41 -12.06
N GLY A 58 7.59 -4.37 -11.13
CA GLY A 58 7.93 -3.17 -10.38
C GLY A 58 7.06 -2.95 -9.14
N LEU A 59 7.47 -1.96 -8.34
CA LEU A 59 6.80 -1.56 -7.09
C LEU A 59 5.42 -0.96 -7.31
N ASP A 60 5.26 -0.18 -8.36
CA ASP A 60 4.05 0.53 -8.74
C ASP A 60 2.96 -0.38 -9.32
N GLN A 61 3.33 -1.56 -9.82
CA GLN A 61 2.42 -2.52 -10.41
C GLN A 61 2.19 -3.76 -9.54
N THR A 62 2.77 -3.80 -8.34
CA THR A 62 2.66 -4.95 -7.43
C THR A 62 2.06 -4.54 -6.10
N ILE A 63 0.96 -5.19 -5.70
CA ILE A 63 0.31 -4.94 -4.42
C ILE A 63 0.10 -6.25 -3.65
N VAL A 64 0.31 -6.19 -2.33
CA VAL A 64 0.02 -7.28 -1.40
C VAL A 64 -1.20 -6.91 -0.56
N VAL A 65 -2.30 -7.62 -0.74
CA VAL A 65 -3.53 -7.39 0.01
C VAL A 65 -3.57 -8.29 1.24
N THR A 66 -3.76 -7.71 2.41
CA THR A 66 -3.83 -8.43 3.68
C THR A 66 -5.13 -8.13 4.43
N ARG A 67 -5.48 -8.98 5.38
CA ARG A 67 -6.72 -8.82 6.16
C ARG A 67 -6.57 -7.94 7.41
N SER A 68 -5.37 -7.47 7.73
CA SER A 68 -5.12 -6.65 8.93
C SER A 68 -3.87 -5.81 8.78
N ASN A 69 -3.83 -4.64 9.45
CA ASN A 69 -2.66 -3.75 9.51
C ASN A 69 -1.44 -4.45 10.09
N LYS A 70 -1.62 -5.29 11.12
CA LYS A 70 -0.54 -6.10 11.70
C LYS A 70 0.14 -6.97 10.64
N ARG A 71 -0.64 -7.67 9.81
CA ARG A 71 -0.08 -8.46 8.70
C ARG A 71 0.54 -7.59 7.62
N ALA A 72 -0.08 -6.45 7.29
CA ALA A 72 0.50 -5.50 6.33
C ALA A 72 1.88 -5.05 6.78
N ASN A 73 2.06 -4.69 8.05
CA ASN A 73 3.37 -4.29 8.60
C ASN A 73 4.42 -5.41 8.52
N ILE A 74 4.03 -6.66 8.80
CA ILE A 74 4.93 -7.81 8.66
C ILE A 74 5.39 -7.96 7.20
N TYR A 75 4.46 -7.88 6.24
CA TYR A 75 4.80 -7.96 4.81
C TYR A 75 5.63 -6.76 4.37
N ASN A 76 5.28 -5.54 4.77
CA ASN A 76 6.02 -4.33 4.42
C ASN A 76 7.47 -4.42 4.89
N ASN A 77 7.70 -4.83 6.15
CA ASN A 77 9.05 -5.00 6.69
C ASN A 77 9.82 -6.11 5.96
N GLY A 78 9.16 -7.24 5.67
CA GLY A 78 9.76 -8.33 4.92
C GLY A 78 10.14 -7.95 3.50
N ILE A 79 9.25 -7.26 2.79
CA ILE A 79 9.49 -6.78 1.42
C ILE A 79 10.61 -5.74 1.41
N ARG A 80 10.54 -4.74 2.30
CA ARG A 80 11.58 -3.69 2.39
C ARG A 80 12.95 -4.27 2.67
N GLY A 81 13.08 -5.13 3.68
CA GLY A 81 14.37 -5.68 4.08
C GLY A 81 14.90 -6.76 3.14
N ARG A 82 14.08 -7.74 2.77
CA ARG A 82 14.54 -8.91 2.01
C ARG A 82 14.55 -8.71 0.50
N ILE A 83 13.53 -8.05 -0.03
CA ILE A 83 13.35 -7.89 -1.48
C ILE A 83 13.99 -6.60 -1.97
N LEU A 84 13.76 -5.49 -1.27
CA LEU A 84 14.24 -4.18 -1.69
C LEU A 84 15.59 -3.78 -1.07
N GLY A 85 16.12 -4.56 -0.12
CA GLY A 85 17.39 -4.28 0.56
C GLY A 85 17.40 -2.96 1.34
N ARG A 86 16.25 -2.54 1.89
CA ARG A 86 16.10 -1.28 2.62
C ARG A 86 16.15 -1.55 4.12
N GLU A 87 17.24 -1.15 4.76
CA GLU A 87 17.47 -1.37 6.19
C GLU A 87 16.98 -0.19 7.05
N GLU A 88 17.01 1.03 6.51
CA GLU A 88 16.58 2.24 7.21
C GLU A 88 15.05 2.23 7.41
N GLU A 89 14.57 2.90 8.45
CA GLU A 89 13.15 2.98 8.80
C GLU A 89 12.31 3.64 7.68
N LEU A 90 12.87 4.66 7.03
CA LEU A 90 12.30 5.33 5.88
C LEU A 90 13.43 5.78 4.94
N THR A 91 13.28 5.48 3.66
CA THR A 91 14.30 5.83 2.65
C THR A 91 13.68 6.30 1.34
N GLY A 92 14.49 6.90 0.48
CA GLY A 92 14.06 7.28 -0.87
C GLY A 92 13.55 6.09 -1.66
N GLY A 93 12.45 6.26 -2.37
CA GLY A 93 11.75 5.21 -3.12
C GLY A 93 10.71 4.42 -2.29
N ASP A 94 10.62 4.62 -0.98
CA ASP A 94 9.52 4.04 -0.20
C ASP A 94 8.16 4.60 -0.65
N GLN A 95 7.15 3.75 -0.67
CA GLN A 95 5.77 4.16 -0.90
C GLN A 95 5.05 4.29 0.44
N LEU A 96 4.43 5.44 0.64
CA LEU A 96 3.62 5.74 1.83
C LEU A 96 2.16 5.85 1.45
N LEU A 97 1.30 5.24 2.25
CA LEU A 97 -0.14 5.40 2.13
C LEU A 97 -0.59 6.47 3.13
N VAL A 98 -1.32 7.48 2.67
CA VAL A 98 -1.92 8.48 3.54
C VAL A 98 -3.03 7.83 4.35
N ALA A 99 -2.83 7.71 5.66
CA ALA A 99 -3.75 7.01 6.55
C ALA A 99 -4.91 7.88 7.04
N LYS A 100 -4.85 9.20 6.85
CA LYS A 100 -5.88 10.16 7.29
C LYS A 100 -5.82 11.42 6.43
N ASN A 101 -6.99 11.98 6.11
CA ASN A 101 -7.07 13.25 5.39
C ASN A 101 -6.26 14.34 6.09
N ASN A 102 -5.48 15.08 5.32
CA ASN A 102 -4.65 16.16 5.81
C ASN A 102 -4.79 17.39 4.90
N TYR A 103 -5.14 18.52 5.50
CA TYR A 103 -5.38 19.79 4.82
C TYR A 103 -4.24 20.80 5.04
N PHE A 104 -3.29 20.48 5.91
CA PHE A 104 -2.26 21.43 6.33
C PHE A 104 -1.16 21.59 5.29
N TRP A 105 -0.67 20.46 4.72
CA TRP A 105 0.49 20.49 3.85
C TRP A 105 0.22 21.07 2.47
N THR A 106 -1.04 21.14 2.06
CA THR A 106 -1.48 21.74 0.79
C THR A 106 -1.84 23.21 0.94
N ALA A 107 -2.13 23.64 2.18
CA ALA A 107 -2.52 25.02 2.47
C ALA A 107 -1.38 26.01 2.15
N GLY A 108 -1.65 26.96 1.26
CA GLY A 108 -0.71 28.00 0.88
C GLY A 108 0.28 27.64 -0.25
N GLN A 109 0.20 26.46 -0.81
CA GLN A 109 0.93 26.09 -2.02
C GLN A 109 0.13 26.49 -3.26
N LYS A 110 0.58 27.56 -3.96
CA LYS A 110 -0.17 28.16 -5.09
C LYS A 110 -0.32 27.23 -6.31
N ASP A 111 0.55 26.22 -6.42
CA ASP A 111 0.60 25.32 -7.59
C ASP A 111 0.22 23.87 -7.22
N CYS A 112 -0.39 23.65 -6.06
CA CYS A 112 -0.85 22.33 -5.67
C CYS A 112 -2.18 22.02 -6.35
N PRO A 113 -2.29 20.95 -7.16
CA PRO A 113 -3.49 20.63 -7.92
C PRO A 113 -4.61 20.03 -7.05
N PHE A 114 -4.39 19.82 -5.77
CA PHE A 114 -5.36 19.27 -4.83
C PHE A 114 -5.40 20.08 -3.54
N ASP A 115 -6.59 20.17 -2.96
CA ASP A 115 -6.85 20.99 -1.76
C ASP A 115 -6.39 20.29 -0.47
N PHE A 116 -6.29 18.98 -0.47
CA PHE A 116 -5.88 18.18 0.70
C PHE A 116 -5.32 16.82 0.25
N LEU A 117 -4.54 16.20 1.13
CA LEU A 117 -4.11 14.80 0.98
C LEU A 117 -5.22 13.89 1.47
N ALA A 118 -5.74 13.05 0.60
CA ALA A 118 -6.84 12.15 0.94
C ALA A 118 -6.33 10.85 1.59
N ASN A 119 -7.14 10.30 2.50
CA ASN A 119 -6.90 8.95 2.99
C ASN A 119 -6.95 7.96 1.81
N GLY A 120 -5.88 7.19 1.64
CA GLY A 120 -5.71 6.25 0.54
C GLY A 120 -4.78 6.76 -0.57
N ASP A 121 -4.42 8.04 -0.59
CA ASP A 121 -3.42 8.55 -1.52
C ASP A 121 -2.07 7.88 -1.31
N VAL A 122 -1.37 7.61 -2.41
CA VAL A 122 -0.03 7.03 -2.40
C VAL A 122 1.00 8.12 -2.70
N ALA A 123 1.98 8.23 -1.83
CA ALA A 123 3.14 9.10 -2.01
C ALA A 123 4.43 8.29 -2.10
N VAL A 124 5.34 8.68 -2.97
CA VAL A 124 6.68 8.10 -3.07
C VAL A 124 7.68 9.04 -2.39
N VAL A 125 8.44 8.53 -1.44
CA VAL A 125 9.50 9.29 -0.79
C VAL A 125 10.61 9.58 -1.78
N ARG A 126 10.85 10.85 -2.09
CA ARG A 126 11.97 11.27 -2.94
C ARG A 126 13.25 11.38 -2.13
N LYS A 127 13.12 11.95 -0.94
CA LYS A 127 14.27 12.16 -0.04
C LYS A 127 13.79 12.32 1.40
N VAL A 128 14.52 11.71 2.34
CA VAL A 128 14.44 12.01 3.77
C VAL A 128 15.50 13.07 4.06
N ARG A 129 15.09 14.22 4.59
CA ARG A 129 15.99 15.35 4.85
C ARG A 129 16.52 15.35 6.26
N ARG A 130 15.62 15.15 7.22
CA ARG A 130 15.93 15.29 8.65
C ARG A 130 14.99 14.43 9.47
N THR A 131 15.55 13.75 10.45
CA THR A 131 14.76 13.09 11.51
C THR A 131 14.91 13.86 12.80
N ARG A 132 13.86 13.91 13.60
CA ARG A 132 13.85 14.57 14.91
C ARG A 132 12.89 13.87 15.86
N GLU A 133 13.18 13.96 17.14
CA GLU A 133 12.31 13.49 18.21
C GLU A 133 11.71 14.69 18.96
N MET A 134 10.41 14.71 19.13
CA MET A 134 9.67 15.71 19.89
C MET A 134 8.49 15.06 20.60
N TYR A 135 8.30 15.41 21.87
CA TYR A 135 7.19 14.90 22.69
C TYR A 135 7.12 13.36 22.79
N GLY A 136 8.27 12.71 22.69
CA GLY A 136 8.35 11.23 22.70
C GLY A 136 7.94 10.56 21.37
N PHE A 137 7.80 11.32 20.30
CA PHE A 137 7.53 10.82 18.95
C PHE A 137 8.66 11.18 17.99
N ARG A 138 8.86 10.32 16.98
CA ARG A 138 9.88 10.50 15.94
C ARG A 138 9.24 10.98 14.66
N PHE A 139 9.81 12.02 14.11
CA PHE A 139 9.36 12.67 12.89
C PHE A 139 10.45 12.66 11.84
N ALA A 140 10.06 12.65 10.57
CA ALA A 140 10.96 12.88 9.45
C ALA A 140 10.41 13.97 8.53
N ASP A 141 11.26 14.93 8.18
CA ASP A 141 10.97 15.90 7.12
C ASP A 141 11.37 15.25 5.78
N VAL A 142 10.41 15.16 4.87
CA VAL A 142 10.52 14.39 3.63
C VAL A 142 10.04 15.19 2.43
N TRP A 143 10.62 14.89 1.27
CA TRP A 143 10.06 15.25 -0.01
C TRP A 143 9.28 14.05 -0.55
N LEU A 144 8.00 14.29 -0.83
CA LEU A 144 7.05 13.32 -1.34
C LEU A 144 6.67 13.67 -2.76
N ARG A 145 6.55 12.67 -3.61
CA ARG A 145 5.99 12.77 -4.96
C ARG A 145 4.68 11.99 -5.00
N PHE A 146 3.66 12.57 -5.59
CA PHE A 146 2.33 11.99 -5.72
C PHE A 146 2.06 11.58 -7.18
N PRO A 147 2.24 10.30 -7.54
CA PRO A 147 2.08 9.84 -8.92
C PRO A 147 0.68 10.07 -9.49
N ASP A 148 -0.36 9.93 -8.66
CA ASP A 148 -1.75 10.10 -9.08
C ASP A 148 -2.15 11.57 -9.31
N TYR A 149 -1.27 12.53 -9.01
CA TYR A 149 -1.46 13.96 -9.17
C TYR A 149 -0.35 14.57 -10.02
N ASP A 150 -0.15 14.03 -11.22
CA ASP A 150 0.85 14.51 -12.19
C ASP A 150 2.27 14.65 -11.63
N ASP A 151 2.66 13.73 -10.74
CA ASP A 151 3.96 13.71 -10.08
C ASP A 151 4.29 14.97 -9.26
N VAL A 152 3.28 15.66 -8.74
CA VAL A 152 3.48 16.83 -7.87
C VAL A 152 4.34 16.45 -6.68
N GLU A 153 5.31 17.30 -6.37
CA GLU A 153 6.19 17.15 -5.23
C GLU A 153 5.78 18.09 -4.09
N LEU A 154 5.79 17.55 -2.88
CA LEU A 154 5.39 18.25 -1.66
C LEU A 154 6.39 17.96 -0.54
N GLU A 155 6.80 19.00 0.18
CA GLU A 155 7.55 18.85 1.42
C GLU A 155 6.57 18.66 2.59
N ALA A 156 6.75 17.59 3.36
CA ALA A 156 5.90 17.29 4.52
C ALA A 156 6.71 16.71 5.68
N THR A 157 6.12 16.74 6.86
CA THR A 157 6.64 16.02 8.03
C THR A 157 5.78 14.79 8.26
N VAL A 158 6.41 13.62 8.29
CA VAL A 158 5.75 12.33 8.57
C VAL A 158 6.08 11.87 9.98
N LEU A 159 5.14 11.18 10.60
CA LEU A 159 5.30 10.57 11.91
C LEU A 159 5.80 9.13 11.74
N LEU A 160 7.06 8.87 12.08
CA LEU A 160 7.71 7.57 11.86
C LEU A 160 7.07 6.47 12.71
N ASP A 161 6.62 6.79 13.91
CA ASP A 161 6.00 5.80 14.80
C ASP A 161 4.73 5.16 14.22
N THR A 162 4.05 5.84 13.29
CA THR A 162 2.89 5.28 12.60
C THR A 162 3.24 4.20 11.58
N LEU A 163 4.48 4.15 11.07
CA LEU A 163 4.92 3.13 10.12
C LEU A 163 4.97 1.74 10.73
N GLN A 164 5.12 1.65 12.05
CA GLN A 164 5.15 0.40 12.81
C GLN A 164 3.85 0.14 13.58
N SER A 165 2.92 1.10 13.60
CA SER A 165 1.68 1.00 14.35
C SER A 165 0.68 0.05 13.67
N GLU A 166 0.02 -0.78 14.47
CA GLU A 166 -1.12 -1.60 14.03
C GLU A 166 -2.41 -0.76 13.89
N ALA A 167 -2.44 0.42 14.48
CA ALA A 167 -3.56 1.35 14.42
C ALA A 167 -3.37 2.40 13.32
N PRO A 168 -4.43 2.78 12.60
CA PRO A 168 -4.35 3.77 11.52
C PRO A 168 -4.13 5.20 12.01
N ALA A 169 -4.21 5.44 13.32
CA ALA A 169 -4.01 6.74 13.94
C ALA A 169 -3.54 6.59 15.39
N LEU A 170 -2.92 7.65 15.90
CA LEU A 170 -2.58 7.75 17.33
C LEU A 170 -3.84 7.61 18.19
N THR A 171 -3.70 6.99 19.35
CA THR A 171 -4.78 6.92 20.35
C THR A 171 -5.05 8.30 20.96
N LYS A 172 -6.24 8.51 21.54
CA LYS A 172 -6.58 9.79 22.18
C LYS A 172 -5.64 10.20 23.32
N ASN A 173 -4.84 9.28 23.82
CA ASN A 173 -3.87 9.52 24.91
C ASN A 173 -2.43 9.69 24.39
N GLN A 174 -2.23 9.66 23.11
CA GLN A 174 -1.01 9.97 22.38
C GLN A 174 -1.20 11.25 21.55
#